data_f47c8a82fcbde1f0d40c2fa8d6ba1da5
#
_entry.id   f47c8a82fcbde1f0d40c2fa8d6ba1da5
#
_cell.length_a   1.000
_cell.length_b   1.000
_cell.length_c   1.000
_cell.angle_alpha   90.00
_cell.angle_beta   90.00
_cell.angle_gamma   90.00
#
_symmetry.space_group_name_H-M   'P 1'
#
loop_
_entity.id
_entity.type
_entity.pdbx_description
1 polymer ?
#
loop_
_entity_poly.entity_id
_entity_poly.type
_entity_poly.pdbx_seq_one_letter_code
_entity_poly.pdbx_strand_id
1 'polypeptide(L)'
;VQDRFDLPNDILEVPRMFMKREPMTDLSKAARPIVAYPKPSQVIGGQISNGVARALKNARWNASGKTPPCTAQMVAALCAGKTSVIEDDLSAQDNTITPCAREFERIFLLVMYDAENHETIEEWHRTDYGNQVIVPGNPKLDQLYRRGSGSAFTTYGNTPYKAFMNYVALRETFEADDAYTRIGIHSGDDGLAVDTTVDAIRRSAPRL
;
A
#
# COMPACT_ATOMS: atom_id res chain seq x y z
N VAL A 1 -14.45 5.37 12.15
CA VAL A 1 -15.25 5.46 10.91
C VAL A 1 -16.52 4.66 11.12
N GLN A 2 -17.71 5.32 11.17
CA GLN A 2 -19.00 4.73 11.55
C GLN A 2 -19.82 4.16 10.38
N ASP A 3 -19.21 3.90 9.23
CA ASP A 3 -19.96 3.37 8.09
C ASP A 3 -20.03 1.83 8.19
N ARG A 4 -21.21 1.27 8.26
CA ARG A 4 -21.44 -0.17 8.22
C ARG A 4 -21.34 -0.66 6.79
N PHE A 5 -20.58 -1.73 6.56
CA PHE A 5 -20.41 -2.36 5.25
C PHE A 5 -21.31 -3.60 5.14
N ASP A 6 -22.14 -3.63 4.11
CA ASP A 6 -22.91 -4.83 3.77
C ASP A 6 -22.22 -5.54 2.59
N LEU A 7 -21.80 -6.79 2.79
CA LEU A 7 -21.21 -7.61 1.75
C LEU A 7 -22.28 -8.16 0.79
N PRO A 8 -22.19 -7.92 -0.53
CA PRO A 8 -23.02 -8.62 -1.49
C PRO A 8 -22.67 -10.10 -1.53
N ASN A 9 -23.66 -10.97 -1.68
CA ASN A 9 -23.47 -12.43 -1.72
C ASN A 9 -22.64 -12.96 -2.92
N ASP A 10 -22.22 -12.10 -3.85
CA ASP A 10 -21.58 -12.46 -5.13
C ASP A 10 -20.08 -12.13 -5.19
N ILE A 11 -19.38 -12.11 -4.05
CA ILE A 11 -17.92 -11.82 -3.98
C ILE A 11 -17.07 -12.90 -4.70
N LEU A 12 -17.68 -13.98 -5.17
CA LEU A 12 -17.00 -15.16 -5.71
C LEU A 12 -16.53 -15.05 -7.17
N GLU A 13 -16.64 -13.88 -7.82
CA GLU A 13 -16.04 -13.73 -9.15
C GLU A 13 -14.51 -13.70 -9.04
N VAL A 14 -13.86 -14.52 -9.87
CA VAL A 14 -12.40 -14.66 -9.89
C VAL A 14 -11.75 -13.42 -10.50
N PRO A 15 -10.73 -12.83 -9.89
CA PRO A 15 -9.98 -11.73 -10.48
C PRO A 15 -9.38 -12.09 -11.83
N ARG A 16 -9.30 -11.13 -12.74
CA ARG A 16 -8.75 -11.31 -14.08
C ARG A 16 -7.54 -10.45 -14.33
N MET A 17 -6.52 -11.04 -14.91
CA MET A 17 -5.31 -10.32 -15.31
C MET A 17 -5.41 -9.91 -16.78
N PHE A 18 -4.95 -8.70 -17.08
CA PHE A 18 -4.73 -8.23 -18.45
C PHE A 18 -3.44 -7.39 -18.51
N MET A 19 -2.86 -7.29 -19.70
CA MET A 19 -1.67 -6.49 -19.89
C MET A 19 -2.01 -5.00 -20.03
N LYS A 20 -1.33 -4.15 -19.29
CA LYS A 20 -1.51 -2.69 -19.37
C LYS A 20 -1.11 -2.22 -20.76
N ARG A 21 -2.01 -1.50 -21.41
CA ARG A 21 -1.74 -0.87 -22.72
C ARG A 21 -1.13 0.50 -22.48
N GLU A 22 0.20 0.57 -22.56
CA GLU A 22 0.96 1.80 -22.42
C GLU A 22 2.09 1.85 -23.44
N PRO A 23 2.52 3.04 -23.88
CA PRO A 23 3.70 3.17 -24.72
C PRO A 23 4.91 2.59 -23.98
N MET A 24 5.65 1.70 -24.62
CA MET A 24 6.90 1.17 -24.08
C MET A 24 8.05 1.93 -24.72
N THR A 25 8.83 2.61 -23.91
CA THR A 25 10.07 3.29 -24.34
C THR A 25 11.26 2.33 -24.41
N ASP A 26 11.14 1.17 -23.78
CA ASP A 26 12.18 0.15 -23.69
C ASP A 26 11.55 -1.24 -23.87
N LEU A 27 11.85 -1.88 -25.00
CA LEU A 27 11.34 -3.22 -25.35
C LEU A 27 11.97 -4.34 -24.53
N SER A 28 13.03 -4.07 -23.76
CA SER A 28 13.61 -5.04 -22.83
C SER A 28 12.78 -5.19 -21.53
N LYS A 29 11.90 -4.23 -21.24
CA LYS A 29 11.02 -4.29 -20.07
C LYS A 29 9.79 -5.14 -20.35
N ALA A 30 9.46 -6.02 -19.42
CA ALA A 30 8.21 -6.77 -19.48
C ALA A 30 7.01 -5.85 -19.38
N ALA A 31 5.97 -6.14 -20.16
CA ALA A 31 4.70 -5.43 -20.05
C ALA A 31 4.09 -5.63 -18.63
N ARG A 32 3.53 -4.56 -18.07
CA ARG A 32 2.97 -4.60 -16.69
C ARG A 32 1.60 -5.28 -16.69
N PRO A 33 1.39 -6.34 -15.91
CA PRO A 33 0.07 -6.93 -15.74
C PRO A 33 -0.77 -6.08 -14.77
N ILE A 34 -2.07 -6.00 -15.04
CA ILE A 34 -3.07 -5.43 -14.11
C ILE A 34 -4.01 -6.55 -13.71
N VAL A 35 -4.25 -6.70 -12.43
CA VAL A 35 -5.27 -7.61 -11.88
C VAL A 35 -6.53 -6.80 -11.60
N ALA A 36 -7.59 -7.07 -12.34
CA ALA A 36 -8.90 -6.48 -12.13
C ALA A 36 -9.72 -7.36 -11.18
N TYR A 37 -10.16 -6.79 -10.10
CA TYR A 37 -11.02 -7.43 -9.12
C TYR A 37 -12.50 -7.31 -9.51
N PRO A 38 -13.35 -8.21 -9.01
CA PRO A 38 -14.79 -8.13 -9.19
C PRO A 38 -15.35 -6.81 -8.65
N LYS A 39 -16.44 -6.32 -9.29
CA LYS A 39 -17.07 -5.04 -8.89
C LYS A 39 -17.48 -4.99 -7.42
N PRO A 40 -18.09 -6.03 -6.82
CA PRO A 40 -18.44 -6.00 -5.39
C PRO A 40 -17.22 -5.81 -4.50
N SER A 41 -16.14 -6.54 -4.74
CA SER A 41 -14.87 -6.39 -4.01
C SER A 41 -14.27 -4.97 -4.17
N GLN A 42 -14.40 -4.37 -5.38
CA GLN A 42 -13.94 -2.99 -5.63
C GLN A 42 -14.78 -1.95 -4.87
N VAL A 43 -16.09 -2.16 -4.73
CA VAL A 43 -16.97 -1.24 -3.98
C VAL A 43 -16.59 -1.25 -2.51
N ILE A 44 -16.48 -2.43 -1.90
CA ILE A 44 -16.12 -2.55 -0.48
C ILE A 44 -14.70 -2.04 -0.24
N GLY A 45 -13.74 -2.48 -1.06
CA GLY A 45 -12.36 -1.97 -0.98
C GLY A 45 -12.27 -0.46 -1.16
N GLY A 46 -13.12 0.14 -2.01
CA GLY A 46 -13.24 1.58 -2.18
C GLY A 46 -13.77 2.29 -0.94
N GLN A 47 -14.76 1.73 -0.26
CA GLN A 47 -15.29 2.25 1.01
C GLN A 47 -14.22 2.22 2.10
N ILE A 48 -13.53 1.08 2.25
CA ILE A 48 -12.41 0.92 3.18
C ILE A 48 -11.31 1.95 2.85
N SER A 49 -10.89 2.03 1.60
CA SER A 49 -9.85 2.98 1.15
C SER A 49 -10.22 4.43 1.42
N ASN A 50 -11.48 4.81 1.20
CA ASN A 50 -11.96 6.17 1.49
C ASN A 50 -11.95 6.48 2.99
N GLY A 51 -12.28 5.51 3.84
CA GLY A 51 -12.19 5.65 5.30
C GLY A 51 -10.75 5.87 5.74
N VAL A 52 -9.83 5.03 5.26
CA VAL A 52 -8.39 5.18 5.52
C VAL A 52 -7.87 6.52 5.00
N ALA A 53 -8.25 6.92 3.78
CA ALA A 53 -7.87 8.22 3.20
C ALA A 53 -8.28 9.40 4.08
N ARG A 54 -9.51 9.38 4.60
CA ARG A 54 -10.02 10.42 5.52
C ARG A 54 -9.22 10.45 6.82
N ALA A 55 -8.96 9.31 7.43
CA ALA A 55 -8.23 9.20 8.69
C ALA A 55 -6.76 9.63 8.53
N LEU A 56 -6.10 9.25 7.44
CA LEU A 56 -4.71 9.60 7.16
C LEU A 56 -4.53 11.00 6.53
N LYS A 57 -5.62 11.73 6.30
CA LYS A 57 -5.56 13.04 5.61
C LYS A 57 -4.55 14.01 6.23
N ASN A 58 -4.44 14.01 7.55
CA ASN A 58 -3.56 14.93 8.29
C ASN A 58 -2.26 14.26 8.76
N ALA A 59 -2.04 12.99 8.44
CA ALA A 59 -0.77 12.34 8.74
C ALA A 59 0.36 13.02 7.94
N ARG A 60 1.39 13.49 8.64
CA ARG A 60 2.48 14.28 8.06
C ARG A 60 3.35 13.49 7.07
N TRP A 61 3.35 12.17 7.19
CA TRP A 61 4.07 11.25 6.31
C TRP A 61 3.25 10.81 5.08
N ASN A 62 1.95 11.12 5.03
CA ASN A 62 1.08 10.71 3.93
C ASN A 62 0.95 11.82 2.89
N ALA A 63 1.47 11.59 1.69
CA ALA A 63 1.31 12.46 0.53
C ALA A 63 0.15 12.03 -0.39
N SER A 64 -0.41 10.83 -0.20
CA SER A 64 -1.52 10.34 -1.02
C SER A 64 -2.74 11.24 -0.92
N GLY A 65 -3.29 11.65 -2.07
CA GLY A 65 -4.44 12.55 -2.13
C GLY A 65 -4.14 14.03 -1.83
N LYS A 66 -2.87 14.42 -1.68
CA LYS A 66 -2.47 15.83 -1.56
C LYS A 66 -2.35 16.50 -2.91
N THR A 67 -2.53 17.81 -2.93
CA THR A 67 -2.27 18.60 -4.15
C THR A 67 -0.77 18.79 -4.38
N PRO A 68 -0.30 18.98 -5.63
CA PRO A 68 1.12 19.20 -5.90
C PRO A 68 1.77 20.32 -5.07
N PRO A 69 1.14 21.49 -4.87
CA PRO A 69 1.70 22.52 -4.00
C PRO A 69 1.84 22.08 -2.54
N CYS A 70 0.86 21.33 -2.01
CA CYS A 70 0.94 20.78 -0.66
C CYS A 70 2.08 19.77 -0.53
N THR A 71 2.22 18.85 -1.49
CA THR A 71 3.32 17.89 -1.53
C THR A 71 4.67 18.59 -1.61
N ALA A 72 4.81 19.63 -2.44
CA ALA A 72 6.04 20.41 -2.53
C ALA A 72 6.41 21.07 -1.20
N GLN A 73 5.42 21.62 -0.47
CA GLN A 73 5.64 22.19 0.85
C GLN A 73 6.08 21.12 1.88
N MET A 74 5.47 19.94 1.85
CA MET A 74 5.87 18.82 2.71
C MET A 74 7.31 18.40 2.44
N VAL A 75 7.70 18.26 1.17
CA VAL A 75 9.06 17.91 0.75
C VAL A 75 10.05 18.98 1.20
N ALA A 76 9.76 20.26 0.97
CA ALA A 76 10.62 21.35 1.40
C ALA A 76 10.82 21.35 2.91
N ALA A 77 9.76 21.14 3.69
CA ALA A 77 9.83 21.05 5.15
C ALA A 77 10.64 19.84 5.63
N LEU A 78 10.46 18.66 4.98
CA LEU A 78 11.21 17.45 5.32
C LEU A 78 12.71 17.63 5.07
N CYS A 79 13.08 18.23 3.93
CA CYS A 79 14.47 18.38 3.50
C CYS A 79 15.19 19.54 4.16
N ALA A 80 14.49 20.45 4.84
CA ALA A 80 15.09 21.64 5.45
C ALA A 80 16.18 21.26 6.47
N GLY A 81 17.40 21.73 6.23
CA GLY A 81 18.57 21.47 7.10
C GLY A 81 19.09 20.02 7.06
N LYS A 82 18.62 19.19 6.14
CA LYS A 82 19.09 17.80 6.00
C LYS A 82 20.27 17.73 5.02
N THR A 83 21.26 16.91 5.35
CA THR A 83 22.44 16.67 4.51
C THR A 83 22.26 15.47 3.58
N SER A 84 21.29 14.60 3.86
CA SER A 84 20.99 13.41 3.04
C SER A 84 19.49 13.21 2.95
N VAL A 85 19.03 12.98 1.73
CA VAL A 85 17.66 12.60 1.40
C VAL A 85 17.73 11.32 0.58
N ILE A 86 16.91 10.34 0.93
CA ILE A 86 16.83 9.06 0.25
C ILE A 86 15.52 9.01 -0.50
N GLU A 87 15.58 8.87 -1.81
CA GLU A 87 14.43 8.45 -2.61
C GLU A 87 14.24 6.96 -2.41
N ASP A 88 13.06 6.59 -1.95
CA ASP A 88 12.69 5.25 -1.57
C ASP A 88 11.61 4.74 -2.53
N ASP A 89 12.05 4.15 -3.65
CA ASP A 89 11.22 3.41 -4.60
C ASP A 89 11.45 1.92 -4.43
N LEU A 90 10.41 1.19 -4.06
CA LEU A 90 10.45 -0.27 -3.99
C LEU A 90 10.10 -0.87 -5.35
N SER A 91 11.12 -1.31 -6.08
CA SER A 91 10.92 -1.99 -7.36
C SER A 91 9.88 -3.10 -7.27
N ALA A 92 8.79 -2.95 -8.02
CA ALA A 92 7.68 -3.90 -8.08
C ALA A 92 7.07 -4.21 -6.68
N GLN A 93 6.83 -3.19 -5.86
CA GLN A 93 6.33 -3.34 -4.49
C GLN A 93 5.14 -4.31 -4.40
N ASP A 94 4.18 -4.23 -5.33
CA ASP A 94 3.00 -5.10 -5.37
C ASP A 94 3.37 -6.60 -5.41
N ASN A 95 4.49 -6.96 -6.02
CA ASN A 95 4.99 -8.33 -6.11
C ASN A 95 5.81 -8.76 -4.89
N THR A 96 6.23 -7.82 -4.06
CA THR A 96 7.08 -8.07 -2.88
C THR A 96 6.29 -8.09 -1.57
N ILE A 97 4.95 -8.01 -1.63
CA ILE A 97 4.08 -8.10 -0.46
C ILE A 97 4.18 -9.51 0.13
N THR A 98 4.56 -9.58 1.40
CA THR A 98 4.80 -10.82 2.16
C THR A 98 3.61 -11.13 3.08
N PRO A 99 3.55 -12.35 3.67
CA PRO A 99 2.59 -12.65 4.73
C PRO A 99 2.63 -11.63 5.89
N CYS A 100 3.82 -11.20 6.28
CA CYS A 100 4.01 -10.19 7.34
C CYS A 100 3.41 -8.83 6.94
N ALA A 101 3.57 -8.41 5.69
CA ALA A 101 2.94 -7.19 5.18
C ALA A 101 1.41 -7.28 5.20
N ARG A 102 0.84 -8.43 4.85
CA ARG A 102 -0.61 -8.66 4.90
C ARG A 102 -1.14 -8.67 6.33
N GLU A 103 -0.38 -9.23 7.28
CA GLU A 103 -0.76 -9.17 8.68
C GLU A 103 -0.69 -7.74 9.25
N PHE A 104 0.33 -6.97 8.85
CA PHE A 104 0.39 -5.54 9.16
C PHE A 104 -0.87 -4.81 8.64
N GLU A 105 -1.25 -5.03 7.38
CA GLU A 105 -2.46 -4.42 6.80
C GLU A 105 -3.72 -4.81 7.56
N ARG A 106 -3.86 -6.09 7.90
CA ARG A 106 -4.99 -6.58 8.68
C ARG A 106 -5.09 -5.87 10.03
N ILE A 107 -4.02 -5.84 10.79
CA ILE A 107 -3.96 -5.18 12.09
C ILE A 107 -4.22 -3.68 11.94
N PHE A 108 -3.60 -3.04 10.96
CA PHE A 108 -3.80 -1.63 10.66
C PHE A 108 -5.28 -1.31 10.41
N LEU A 109 -5.96 -2.09 9.59
CA LEU A 109 -7.38 -1.89 9.31
C LEU A 109 -8.25 -2.13 10.54
N LEU A 110 -7.99 -3.17 11.34
CA LEU A 110 -8.75 -3.45 12.55
C LEU A 110 -8.58 -2.35 13.63
N VAL A 111 -7.41 -1.71 13.70
CA VAL A 111 -7.20 -0.56 14.58
C VAL A 111 -7.90 0.70 14.08
N MET A 112 -8.04 0.85 12.76
CA MET A 112 -8.65 2.03 12.12
C MET A 112 -10.19 2.04 12.16
N TYR A 113 -10.83 0.90 12.34
CA TYR A 113 -12.27 0.73 12.23
C TYR A 113 -12.87 0.16 13.52
N ASP A 114 -14.13 0.51 13.76
CA ASP A 114 -14.90 0.00 14.89
C ASP A 114 -15.15 -1.52 14.76
N ALA A 115 -15.27 -2.21 15.90
CA ALA A 115 -15.36 -3.66 15.96
C ALA A 115 -16.51 -4.27 15.12
N GLU A 116 -17.60 -3.51 14.92
CA GLU A 116 -18.74 -3.94 14.10
C GLU A 116 -18.38 -4.15 12.61
N ASN A 117 -17.28 -3.55 12.15
CA ASN A 117 -16.80 -3.67 10.77
C ASN A 117 -15.71 -4.73 10.60
N HIS A 118 -15.19 -5.30 11.69
CA HIS A 118 -14.01 -6.16 11.64
C HIS A 118 -14.23 -7.43 10.80
N GLU A 119 -15.37 -8.10 10.94
CA GLU A 119 -15.67 -9.32 10.18
C GLU A 119 -15.68 -9.03 8.67
N THR A 120 -16.37 -7.97 8.25
CA THR A 120 -16.44 -7.55 6.86
C THR A 120 -15.07 -7.16 6.30
N ILE A 121 -14.27 -6.45 7.10
CA ILE A 121 -12.91 -6.05 6.71
C ILE A 121 -12.01 -7.28 6.55
N GLU A 122 -12.04 -8.22 7.49
CA GLU A 122 -11.23 -9.44 7.42
C GLU A 122 -11.63 -10.32 6.24
N GLU A 123 -12.92 -10.42 5.95
CA GLU A 123 -13.41 -11.18 4.80
C GLU A 123 -12.97 -10.52 3.49
N TRP A 124 -13.19 -9.21 3.35
CA TRP A 124 -12.71 -8.47 2.18
C TRP A 124 -11.18 -8.55 2.04
N HIS A 125 -10.44 -8.35 3.13
CA HIS A 125 -8.98 -8.39 3.10
C HIS A 125 -8.46 -9.75 2.60
N ARG A 126 -9.09 -10.86 3.01
CA ARG A 126 -8.77 -12.19 2.48
C ARG A 126 -9.05 -12.33 0.98
N THR A 127 -10.04 -11.62 0.44
CA THR A 127 -10.33 -11.63 -1.00
C THR A 127 -9.41 -10.72 -1.81
N ASP A 128 -8.65 -9.81 -1.19
CA ASP A 128 -7.66 -8.96 -1.86
C ASP A 128 -6.35 -9.68 -2.19
N TYR A 129 -6.14 -10.88 -1.64
CA TYR A 129 -5.00 -11.75 -1.93
C TYR A 129 -5.38 -13.23 -1.79
N GLY A 130 -4.45 -14.14 -2.11
CA GLY A 130 -4.69 -15.58 -1.99
C GLY A 130 -5.63 -16.16 -3.06
N ASN A 131 -6.02 -15.37 -4.06
CA ASN A 131 -6.91 -15.79 -5.11
C ASN A 131 -6.17 -16.45 -6.27
N GLN A 132 -6.91 -17.28 -6.99
CA GLN A 132 -6.51 -17.65 -8.34
C GLN A 132 -6.92 -16.53 -9.30
N VAL A 133 -6.00 -16.05 -10.11
CA VAL A 133 -6.20 -15.01 -11.12
C VAL A 133 -6.24 -15.64 -12.50
N ILE A 134 -7.28 -15.35 -13.27
CA ILE A 134 -7.38 -15.79 -14.67
C ILE A 134 -6.51 -14.89 -15.53
N VAL A 135 -5.52 -15.47 -16.21
CA VAL A 135 -4.65 -14.74 -17.15
C VAL A 135 -5.12 -14.88 -18.60
N PRO A 136 -4.63 -14.04 -19.54
CA PRO A 136 -4.94 -14.19 -20.97
C PRO A 136 -4.68 -15.61 -21.46
N GLY A 137 -5.67 -16.20 -22.17
CA GLY A 137 -5.63 -17.59 -22.60
C GLY A 137 -6.22 -18.59 -21.60
N ASN A 138 -6.79 -18.09 -20.50
CA ASN A 138 -7.52 -18.82 -19.44
C ASN A 138 -6.71 -19.69 -18.46
N PRO A 139 -5.37 -19.77 -18.44
CA PRO A 139 -4.73 -20.42 -17.33
C PRO A 139 -4.97 -19.63 -16.03
N LYS A 140 -4.92 -20.33 -14.91
CA LYS A 140 -5.05 -19.73 -13.57
C LYS A 140 -3.68 -19.65 -12.92
N LEU A 141 -3.38 -18.51 -12.30
CA LEU A 141 -2.19 -18.30 -11.50
C LEU A 141 -2.57 -17.97 -10.05
N ASP A 142 -1.84 -18.52 -9.10
CA ASP A 142 -2.00 -18.16 -7.70
C ASP A 142 -1.37 -16.78 -7.43
N GLN A 143 -2.17 -15.86 -6.93
CA GLN A 143 -1.72 -14.53 -6.52
C GLN A 143 -0.85 -14.58 -5.27
N LEU A 144 -1.05 -15.59 -4.42
CA LEU A 144 -0.43 -15.71 -3.11
C LEU A 144 -0.71 -14.44 -2.27
N TYR A 145 0.34 -13.85 -1.71
CA TYR A 145 0.24 -12.62 -0.90
C TYR A 145 0.40 -11.34 -1.71
N ARG A 146 0.71 -11.44 -3.01
CA ARG A 146 0.97 -10.29 -3.87
C ARG A 146 -0.25 -9.37 -3.95
N ARG A 147 0.01 -8.08 -4.11
CA ARG A 147 -1.05 -7.11 -4.36
C ARG A 147 -1.43 -7.14 -5.83
N GLY A 148 -2.71 -7.22 -6.10
CA GLY A 148 -3.18 -6.94 -7.45
C GLY A 148 -3.19 -5.43 -7.69
N SER A 149 -2.49 -4.97 -8.71
CA SER A 149 -2.36 -3.53 -9.01
C SER A 149 -3.68 -2.81 -9.29
N GLY A 150 -4.76 -3.55 -9.55
CA GLY A 150 -6.13 -3.02 -9.69
C GLY A 150 -6.95 -3.08 -8.40
N SER A 151 -6.38 -3.45 -7.26
CA SER A 151 -7.08 -3.35 -5.97
C SER A 151 -7.39 -1.90 -5.64
N ALA A 152 -8.61 -1.65 -5.14
CA ALA A 152 -9.02 -0.34 -4.64
C ALA A 152 -8.15 0.12 -3.43
N PHE A 153 -7.45 -0.79 -2.80
CA PHE A 153 -6.61 -0.54 -1.62
C PHE A 153 -5.11 -0.38 -1.95
N THR A 154 -4.70 -0.47 -3.21
CA THR A 154 -3.27 -0.45 -3.56
C THR A 154 -2.52 0.74 -2.94
N THR A 155 -2.97 1.97 -3.19
CA THR A 155 -2.31 3.17 -2.66
C THR A 155 -2.35 3.22 -1.13
N TYR A 156 -3.53 2.97 -0.54
CA TYR A 156 -3.74 3.10 0.92
C TYR A 156 -3.27 1.89 1.72
N GLY A 157 -2.95 0.78 1.10
CA GLY A 157 -2.20 -0.33 1.70
C GLY A 157 -0.69 -0.10 1.63
N ASN A 158 -0.20 0.32 0.45
CA ASN A 158 1.23 0.54 0.24
C ASN A 158 1.77 1.73 1.06
N THR A 159 1.06 2.86 1.12
CA THR A 159 1.52 4.07 1.82
C THR A 159 1.80 3.84 3.32
N PRO A 160 0.85 3.31 4.13
CA PRO A 160 1.12 3.03 5.55
C PRO A 160 2.21 1.98 5.74
N TYR A 161 2.26 0.98 4.87
CA TYR A 161 3.27 -0.07 4.95
C TYR A 161 4.69 0.51 4.71
N LYS A 162 4.88 1.38 3.72
CA LYS A 162 6.15 2.08 3.52
C LYS A 162 6.50 3.00 4.68
N ALA A 163 5.54 3.76 5.21
CA ALA A 163 5.75 4.58 6.40
C ALA A 163 6.18 3.73 7.61
N PHE A 164 5.59 2.54 7.77
CA PHE A 164 5.96 1.59 8.82
C PHE A 164 7.39 1.05 8.62
N MET A 165 7.77 0.67 7.40
CA MET A 165 9.14 0.24 7.11
C MET A 165 10.16 1.35 7.41
N ASN A 166 9.86 2.59 7.03
CA ASN A 166 10.72 3.73 7.36
C ASN A 166 10.79 3.96 8.88
N TYR A 167 9.67 3.84 9.59
CA TYR A 167 9.65 3.88 11.05
C TYR A 167 10.56 2.81 11.68
N VAL A 168 10.45 1.55 11.22
CA VAL A 168 11.30 0.45 11.70
C VAL A 168 12.78 0.74 11.45
N ALA A 169 13.14 1.27 10.28
CA ALA A 169 14.50 1.68 9.98
C ALA A 169 15.01 2.79 10.93
N LEU A 170 14.17 3.76 11.24
CA LEU A 170 14.49 4.84 12.18
C LEU A 170 14.64 4.34 13.62
N ARG A 171 13.92 3.28 13.99
CA ARG A 171 14.03 2.63 15.31
C ARG A 171 15.40 1.98 15.57
N GLU A 172 16.22 1.77 14.56
CA GLU A 172 17.62 1.36 14.75
C GLU A 172 18.45 2.42 15.48
N THR A 173 18.03 3.69 15.40
CA THR A 173 18.83 4.83 15.91
C THR A 173 18.08 5.68 16.93
N PHE A 174 16.74 5.78 16.81
CA PHE A 174 15.93 6.72 17.59
C PHE A 174 14.91 5.98 18.48
N GLU A 175 14.54 6.61 19.59
CA GLU A 175 13.43 6.17 20.43
C GLU A 175 12.09 6.28 19.68
N ALA A 176 11.03 5.60 20.18
CA ALA A 176 9.76 5.42 19.46
C ALA A 176 9.13 6.75 19.00
N ASP A 177 8.99 7.70 19.90
CA ASP A 177 8.34 8.98 19.60
C ASP A 177 9.20 9.83 18.64
N ASP A 178 10.52 9.82 18.83
CA ASP A 178 11.44 10.54 17.95
C ASP A 178 11.48 9.91 16.56
N ALA A 179 11.53 8.58 16.45
CA ALA A 179 11.44 7.86 15.19
C ALA A 179 10.12 8.17 14.46
N TYR A 180 8.97 8.16 15.17
CA TYR A 180 7.69 8.52 14.59
C TYR A 180 7.68 9.94 14.02
N THR A 181 8.31 10.88 14.74
CA THR A 181 8.41 12.27 14.26
C THR A 181 9.34 12.44 13.06
N ARG A 182 10.17 11.47 12.71
CA ARG A 182 11.13 11.48 11.59
C ARG A 182 10.71 10.67 10.38
N ILE A 183 9.53 9.99 10.43
CA ILE A 183 9.01 9.29 9.27
C ILE A 183 8.97 10.24 8.08
N GLY A 184 9.50 9.79 6.96
CA GLY A 184 9.55 10.51 5.70
C GLY A 184 8.18 10.76 5.07
N ILE A 185 8.13 11.03 3.79
CA ILE A 185 6.90 11.27 3.04
C ILE A 185 6.68 10.10 2.08
N HIS A 186 5.48 9.52 2.10
CA HIS A 186 5.15 8.33 1.32
C HIS A 186 3.83 8.49 0.56
N SER A 187 3.77 7.91 -0.66
CA SER A 187 2.57 7.85 -1.49
C SER A 187 2.61 6.61 -2.39
N GLY A 188 1.86 5.57 -2.03
CA GLY A 188 1.93 4.28 -2.73
C GLY A 188 3.31 3.65 -2.57
N ASP A 189 3.95 3.38 -3.69
CA ASP A 189 5.32 2.85 -3.82
C ASP A 189 6.42 3.92 -3.77
N ASP A 190 6.07 5.19 -3.92
CA ASP A 190 7.01 6.31 -3.83
C ASP A 190 7.24 6.76 -2.39
N GLY A 191 8.46 7.20 -2.07
CA GLY A 191 8.79 7.76 -0.76
C GLY A 191 10.06 8.59 -0.76
N LEU A 192 10.13 9.50 0.22
CA LEU A 192 11.34 10.24 0.58
C LEU A 192 11.62 10.03 2.06
N ALA A 193 12.82 9.61 2.40
CA ALA A 193 13.28 9.41 3.78
C ALA A 193 14.49 10.28 4.08
N VAL A 194 14.62 10.67 5.34
CA VAL A 194 15.76 11.41 5.89
C VAL A 194 16.17 10.76 7.21
N ASP A 195 17.33 11.13 7.73
CA ASP A 195 17.83 10.66 9.02
C ASP A 195 17.99 9.13 9.14
N THR A 196 18.06 8.42 8.02
CA THR A 196 18.22 6.96 7.92
C THR A 196 19.15 6.61 6.77
N THR A 197 19.39 5.32 6.52
CA THR A 197 20.21 4.82 5.42
C THR A 197 19.44 3.84 4.52
N VAL A 198 19.87 3.70 3.29
CA VAL A 198 19.30 2.71 2.34
C VAL A 198 19.37 1.30 2.92
N ASP A 199 20.46 0.96 3.61
CA ASP A 199 20.63 -0.37 4.21
C ASP A 199 19.71 -0.58 5.41
N ALA A 200 19.43 0.45 6.23
CA ALA A 200 18.43 0.36 7.29
C ALA A 200 17.02 0.14 6.72
N ILE A 201 16.65 0.87 5.65
CA ILE A 201 15.37 0.66 4.97
C ILE A 201 15.28 -0.76 4.37
N ARG A 202 16.34 -1.26 3.75
CA ARG A 202 16.38 -2.64 3.22
C ARG A 202 16.24 -3.70 4.31
N ARG A 203 16.85 -3.48 5.49
CA ARG A 203 16.70 -4.41 6.62
C ARG A 203 15.31 -4.39 7.23
N SER A 204 14.62 -3.27 7.19
CA SER A 204 13.25 -3.13 7.71
C SER A 204 12.21 -3.83 6.81
N ALA A 205 12.55 -4.09 5.54
CA ALA A 205 11.67 -4.85 4.66
C ALA A 205 11.57 -6.31 5.12
N PRO A 206 10.36 -6.84 5.37
CA PRO A 206 10.19 -8.23 5.74
C PRO A 206 10.76 -9.14 4.64
N ARG A 207 11.65 -10.03 5.02
CA ARG A 207 12.19 -11.04 4.12
C ARG A 207 11.17 -12.16 3.96
N LEU A 208 11.04 -12.66 2.73
CA LEU A 208 10.28 -13.87 2.42
C LEU A 208 10.91 -15.10 3.09
#